data_80c24fb99860403079b0aa965be0c47a
#
_entry.id   80c24fb99860403079b0aa965be0c47a
#
_cell.length_a   1.000
_cell.length_b   1.000
_cell.length_c   1.000
_cell.angle_alpha   90.00
_cell.angle_beta   90.00
_cell.angle_gamma   90.00
#
_symmetry.space_group_name_H-M   'P 1'
#
loop_
_entity.id
_entity.type
_entity.pdbx_description
1 polymer ?
#
loop_
_entity_poly.entity_id
_entity_poly.type
_entity_poly.pdbx_seq_one_letter_code
_entity_poly.pdbx_strand_id
1 'polypeptide(L)'
;MKIKNKTGERIFNLGEKGFTLIEIMVGSAVVIFLFALVSGIIKSQGNIFSRQSSLSQMETNGRAAIDFLSRSIQNAGYNISRGSKFLAASDHYISTVFDENDDGVIQNNEIITLSVSNIAKQDTETFTITPYFDFDDDGQVDSTETQDYEIGLALHGPPFNIYQFTPSKNDSSIVKNAVVRNIDNLVIRYFDKNNSPLPEEVSLDANGFAIPPYILSKAELSQIRKIEFEIIVRSSDEDPNESFVDSGTYLIGSIAAQSGSNSYSDRYHRSFFKAVSSPRNLVTASFGKILLSANPNPINCPQSKTIVTASLVNLEGDQVSDELEVKFNASGGEISPKTALLFRGETTTALSYDWASSILTTTVSASTQIEFEGKNIAIYNAIPVTFDGHFLDDFDAGLKPGWIEHTKSSPGS
;
A
#
# COMPACT_ATOMS: atom_id res chain seq x y z
N MET A 1 -49.94 -88.43 9.72
CA MET A 1 -50.32 -87.19 9.00
C MET A 1 -49.12 -86.80 8.10
N LYS A 2 -49.22 -87.13 6.83
CA LYS A 2 -48.12 -86.92 5.84
C LYS A 2 -48.45 -85.65 5.05
N ILE A 3 -47.70 -84.55 5.26
CA ILE A 3 -47.80 -83.36 4.46
C ILE A 3 -46.88 -83.51 3.27
N LYS A 4 -47.44 -83.60 2.05
CA LYS A 4 -46.72 -83.59 0.79
C LYS A 4 -46.47 -82.12 0.43
N ASN A 5 -45.23 -81.70 0.47
CA ASN A 5 -44.81 -80.44 -0.17
C ASN A 5 -44.68 -80.68 -1.67
N LYS A 6 -45.57 -80.05 -2.42
CA LYS A 6 -45.41 -79.88 -3.91
C LYS A 6 -44.73 -78.53 -4.18
N THR A 7 -43.44 -78.52 -4.21
CA THR A 7 -42.67 -77.42 -4.81
C THR A 7 -42.38 -77.80 -6.25
N GLY A 8 -43.19 -77.25 -7.15
CA GLY A 8 -42.89 -77.34 -8.60
C GLY A 8 -41.73 -76.48 -8.95
N GLU A 9 -40.55 -77.07 -8.96
CA GLU A 9 -39.39 -76.45 -9.59
C GLU A 9 -39.65 -76.36 -11.11
N ARG A 10 -39.94 -75.15 -11.60
CA ARG A 10 -39.78 -74.83 -13.02
C ARG A 10 -38.30 -74.74 -13.29
N ILE A 11 -37.72 -75.87 -13.68
CA ILE A 11 -36.38 -75.89 -14.29
C ILE A 11 -36.54 -75.13 -15.61
N PHE A 12 -36.09 -73.89 -15.68
CA PHE A 12 -35.86 -73.19 -16.91
C PHE A 12 -34.73 -73.96 -17.63
N ASN A 13 -35.13 -74.87 -18.50
CA ASN A 13 -34.22 -75.50 -19.43
C ASN A 13 -33.78 -74.44 -20.45
N LEU A 14 -32.76 -73.63 -20.10
CA LEU A 14 -32.04 -72.83 -21.03
C LEU A 14 -31.27 -73.77 -21.94
N GLY A 15 -31.93 -74.17 -23.02
CA GLY A 15 -31.28 -74.95 -24.04
C GLY A 15 -29.96 -74.29 -24.40
N GLU A 16 -28.87 -75.01 -24.22
CA GLU A 16 -27.53 -74.62 -24.63
C GLU A 16 -27.47 -74.43 -26.17
N LYS A 17 -28.04 -73.33 -26.61
CA LYS A 17 -27.77 -72.84 -27.97
C LYS A 17 -26.43 -72.14 -27.91
N GLY A 18 -25.37 -72.82 -28.36
CA GLY A 18 -24.08 -72.24 -28.51
C GLY A 18 -24.15 -71.03 -29.47
N PHE A 19 -23.45 -69.98 -29.12
CA PHE A 19 -23.36 -68.78 -29.99
C PHE A 19 -22.73 -69.20 -31.33
N THR A 20 -23.30 -68.68 -32.39
CA THR A 20 -22.66 -68.81 -33.69
C THR A 20 -21.44 -67.88 -33.79
N LEU A 21 -20.43 -68.24 -34.55
CA LEU A 21 -19.24 -67.41 -34.75
C LEU A 21 -19.60 -66.05 -35.30
N ILE A 22 -20.67 -65.92 -36.08
CA ILE A 22 -21.12 -64.67 -36.65
C ILE A 22 -21.77 -63.75 -35.58
N GLU A 23 -22.52 -64.32 -34.59
CA GLU A 23 -23.07 -63.53 -33.49
C GLU A 23 -21.98 -62.97 -32.59
N ILE A 24 -20.92 -63.71 -32.34
CA ILE A 24 -19.76 -63.22 -31.58
C ILE A 24 -19.04 -62.10 -32.37
N MET A 25 -18.86 -62.26 -33.68
CA MET A 25 -18.24 -61.22 -34.52
C MET A 25 -19.07 -59.94 -34.57
N VAL A 26 -20.36 -60.06 -34.75
CA VAL A 26 -21.30 -58.88 -34.75
C VAL A 26 -21.33 -58.22 -33.39
N GLY A 27 -21.47 -59.05 -32.31
CA GLY A 27 -21.49 -58.55 -30.94
C GLY A 27 -20.18 -57.81 -30.60
N SER A 28 -19.02 -58.39 -30.95
CA SER A 28 -17.73 -57.70 -30.70
C SER A 28 -17.56 -56.44 -31.53
N ALA A 29 -18.02 -56.37 -32.79
CA ALA A 29 -18.00 -55.17 -33.59
C ALA A 29 -18.85 -54.02 -32.97
N VAL A 30 -20.06 -54.35 -32.49
CA VAL A 30 -20.92 -53.39 -31.79
C VAL A 30 -20.28 -52.87 -30.50
N VAL A 31 -19.68 -53.79 -29.72
CA VAL A 31 -18.96 -53.42 -28.49
C VAL A 31 -17.79 -52.48 -28.78
N ILE A 32 -16.95 -52.79 -29.78
CA ILE A 32 -15.82 -51.96 -30.18
C ILE A 32 -16.33 -50.54 -30.61
N PHE A 33 -17.41 -50.49 -31.39
CA PHE A 33 -18.01 -49.25 -31.85
C PHE A 33 -18.53 -48.42 -30.67
N LEU A 34 -19.21 -49.02 -29.68
CA LEU A 34 -19.68 -48.35 -28.48
C LEU A 34 -18.50 -47.82 -27.64
N PHE A 35 -17.42 -48.62 -27.48
CA PHE A 35 -16.22 -48.15 -26.78
C PHE A 35 -15.57 -46.97 -27.48
N ALA A 36 -15.51 -46.95 -28.81
CA ALA A 36 -14.99 -45.81 -29.57
C ALA A 36 -15.82 -44.55 -29.36
N LEU A 37 -17.17 -44.64 -29.35
CA LEU A 37 -18.06 -43.50 -29.06
C LEU A 37 -17.89 -42.99 -27.62
N VAL A 38 -17.90 -43.88 -26.63
CA VAL A 38 -17.72 -43.52 -25.23
C VAL A 38 -16.36 -42.87 -25.01
N SER A 39 -15.29 -43.40 -25.57
CA SER A 39 -13.94 -42.84 -25.50
C SER A 39 -13.89 -41.43 -26.10
N GLY A 40 -14.58 -41.18 -27.22
CA GLY A 40 -14.70 -39.86 -27.83
C GLY A 40 -15.40 -38.85 -26.92
N ILE A 41 -16.49 -39.26 -26.26
CA ILE A 41 -17.22 -38.45 -25.31
C ILE A 41 -16.36 -38.13 -24.09
N ILE A 42 -15.67 -39.11 -23.50
CA ILE A 42 -14.79 -38.90 -22.35
C ILE A 42 -13.66 -37.93 -22.69
N LYS A 43 -13.02 -38.09 -23.84
CA LYS A 43 -11.98 -37.16 -24.29
C LYS A 43 -12.51 -35.71 -24.46
N SER A 44 -13.69 -35.60 -25.09
CA SER A 44 -14.32 -34.29 -25.29
C SER A 44 -14.69 -33.61 -23.95
N GLN A 45 -15.28 -34.37 -23.02
CA GLN A 45 -15.60 -33.85 -21.67
C GLN A 45 -14.33 -33.49 -20.88
N GLY A 46 -13.28 -34.30 -20.99
CA GLY A 46 -11.98 -34.01 -20.37
C GLY A 46 -11.39 -32.71 -20.88
N ASN A 47 -11.44 -32.44 -22.16
CA ASN A 47 -10.98 -31.17 -22.74
C ASN A 47 -11.80 -29.98 -22.26
N ILE A 48 -13.13 -30.12 -22.20
CA ILE A 48 -14.01 -29.05 -21.69
C ILE A 48 -13.70 -28.75 -20.23
N PHE A 49 -13.56 -29.79 -19.40
CA PHE A 49 -13.22 -29.64 -17.99
C PHE A 49 -11.86 -28.98 -17.78
N SER A 50 -10.83 -29.42 -18.50
CA SER A 50 -9.49 -28.83 -18.44
C SER A 50 -9.53 -27.34 -18.81
N ARG A 51 -10.24 -26.99 -19.89
CA ARG A 51 -10.42 -25.59 -20.30
C ARG A 51 -11.12 -24.76 -19.23
N GLN A 52 -12.23 -25.25 -18.69
CA GLN A 52 -12.96 -24.55 -17.63
C GLN A 52 -12.11 -24.33 -16.37
N SER A 53 -11.34 -25.36 -15.99
CA SER A 53 -10.41 -25.28 -14.86
C SER A 53 -9.34 -24.20 -15.08
N SER A 54 -8.71 -24.20 -16.26
CA SER A 54 -7.68 -23.22 -16.62
C SER A 54 -8.23 -21.78 -16.66
N LEU A 55 -9.43 -21.59 -17.22
CA LEU A 55 -10.10 -20.28 -17.24
C LEU A 55 -10.45 -19.80 -15.82
N SER A 56 -10.99 -20.68 -14.98
CA SER A 56 -11.32 -20.36 -13.58
C SER A 56 -10.08 -19.99 -12.77
N GLN A 57 -8.99 -20.73 -12.97
CA GLN A 57 -7.71 -20.43 -12.30
C GLN A 57 -7.13 -19.11 -12.77
N MET A 58 -7.17 -18.82 -14.07
CA MET A 58 -6.74 -17.54 -14.64
C MET A 58 -7.53 -16.36 -14.04
N GLU A 59 -8.85 -16.48 -13.94
CA GLU A 59 -9.69 -15.43 -13.35
C GLU A 59 -9.41 -15.26 -11.85
N THR A 60 -9.21 -16.34 -11.13
CA THR A 60 -8.84 -16.32 -9.70
C THR A 60 -7.48 -15.64 -9.50
N ASN A 61 -6.49 -15.99 -10.32
CA ASN A 61 -5.17 -15.37 -10.27
C ASN A 61 -5.23 -13.86 -10.57
N GLY A 62 -6.02 -13.46 -11.57
CA GLY A 62 -6.18 -12.05 -11.91
C GLY A 62 -6.82 -11.23 -10.78
N ARG A 63 -7.89 -11.74 -10.20
CA ARG A 63 -8.54 -11.10 -9.04
C ARG A 63 -7.61 -11.03 -7.83
N ALA A 64 -6.88 -12.12 -7.55
CA ALA A 64 -5.90 -12.16 -6.45
C ALA A 64 -4.76 -11.16 -6.68
N ALA A 65 -4.28 -11.01 -7.92
CA ALA A 65 -3.27 -10.02 -8.27
C ALA A 65 -3.74 -8.59 -7.96
N ILE A 66 -4.91 -8.24 -8.45
CA ILE A 66 -5.51 -6.91 -8.24
C ILE A 66 -5.73 -6.63 -6.74
N ASP A 67 -6.31 -7.57 -6.01
CA ASP A 67 -6.56 -7.43 -4.58
C ASP A 67 -5.25 -7.24 -3.80
N PHE A 68 -4.25 -8.06 -4.09
CA PHE A 68 -2.94 -7.98 -3.46
C PHE A 68 -2.24 -6.64 -3.73
N LEU A 69 -2.14 -6.24 -5.01
CA LEU A 69 -1.53 -4.96 -5.38
C LEU A 69 -2.26 -3.78 -4.75
N SER A 70 -3.60 -3.80 -4.79
CA SER A 70 -4.41 -2.72 -4.22
C SER A 70 -4.23 -2.59 -2.72
N ARG A 71 -4.19 -3.71 -1.98
CA ARG A 71 -3.95 -3.70 -0.52
C ARG A 71 -2.55 -3.20 -0.17
N SER A 72 -1.53 -3.64 -0.91
CA SER A 72 -0.16 -3.19 -0.68
C SER A 72 -0.03 -1.69 -0.84
N ILE A 73 -0.68 -1.12 -1.87
CA ILE A 73 -0.70 0.33 -2.08
C ILE A 73 -1.50 1.06 -1.00
N GLN A 74 -2.65 0.51 -0.59
CA GLN A 74 -3.46 1.14 0.47
C GLN A 74 -2.71 1.21 1.80
N ASN A 75 -1.83 0.27 2.07
CA ASN A 75 -1.00 0.23 3.27
C ASN A 75 0.26 1.09 3.16
N ALA A 76 0.63 1.55 1.95
CA ALA A 76 1.82 2.38 1.78
C ALA A 76 1.77 3.62 2.68
N GLY A 77 2.84 3.83 3.43
CA GLY A 77 2.97 4.94 4.38
C GLY A 77 2.16 4.79 5.67
N TYR A 78 1.66 3.60 6.00
CA TYR A 78 0.99 3.37 7.28
C TYR A 78 1.97 3.61 8.43
N ASN A 79 1.55 4.40 9.43
CA ASN A 79 2.31 4.84 10.61
C ASN A 79 3.64 5.56 10.33
N ILE A 80 3.94 5.90 9.08
CA ILE A 80 5.14 6.65 8.74
C ILE A 80 4.90 8.13 8.99
N SER A 81 5.55 8.67 9.99
CA SER A 81 5.48 10.09 10.36
C SER A 81 6.39 10.96 9.50
N ARG A 82 7.54 10.45 9.06
CA ARG A 82 8.54 11.15 8.24
C ARG A 82 9.00 10.25 7.09
N GLY A 83 9.47 10.84 6.01
CA GLY A 83 10.03 10.13 4.85
C GLY A 83 9.03 9.86 3.73
N SER A 84 9.56 9.31 2.65
CA SER A 84 8.79 8.97 1.46
C SER A 84 8.04 7.64 1.65
N LYS A 85 6.79 7.58 1.23
CA LYS A 85 5.96 6.36 1.26
C LYS A 85 6.25 5.42 0.11
N PHE A 86 6.81 5.99 -0.95
CA PHE A 86 7.29 5.28 -2.11
C PHE A 86 8.78 5.51 -2.25
N LEU A 87 9.54 4.42 -2.32
CA LEU A 87 11.00 4.47 -2.44
C LEU A 87 11.46 4.44 -3.88
N ALA A 88 10.73 3.71 -4.72
CA ALA A 88 10.98 3.61 -6.14
C ALA A 88 9.68 3.24 -6.86
N ALA A 89 9.51 3.73 -8.08
CA ALA A 89 8.35 3.41 -8.91
C ALA A 89 8.69 3.51 -10.40
N SER A 90 8.16 2.55 -11.16
CA SER A 90 8.26 2.51 -12.63
C SER A 90 7.00 1.91 -13.22
N ASP A 91 6.97 1.76 -14.53
CA ASP A 91 5.86 1.09 -15.23
C ASP A 91 5.63 -0.37 -14.85
N HIS A 92 6.60 -1.04 -14.23
CA HIS A 92 6.53 -2.48 -13.90
C HIS A 92 6.93 -2.84 -12.47
N TYR A 93 7.37 -1.88 -11.66
CA TYR A 93 7.62 -2.09 -10.25
C TYR A 93 7.20 -0.90 -9.40
N ILE A 94 6.90 -1.17 -8.14
CA ILE A 94 6.67 -0.16 -7.13
C ILE A 94 7.21 -0.64 -5.78
N SER A 95 7.96 0.21 -5.11
CA SER A 95 8.49 -0.02 -3.77
C SER A 95 7.79 0.89 -2.78
N THR A 96 7.25 0.30 -1.72
CA THR A 96 6.51 0.98 -0.66
C THR A 96 7.09 0.64 0.68
N VAL A 97 6.80 1.47 1.65
CA VAL A 97 7.20 1.29 3.04
C VAL A 97 6.01 1.53 3.96
N PHE A 98 5.99 0.84 5.10
CA PHE A 98 4.99 0.98 6.16
C PHE A 98 5.61 0.53 7.48
N ASP A 99 5.12 1.05 8.58
CA ASP A 99 5.48 0.61 9.93
C ASP A 99 4.36 -0.30 10.46
N GLU A 100 4.60 -1.61 10.44
CA GLU A 100 3.60 -2.62 10.80
C GLU A 100 3.38 -2.71 12.31
N ASN A 101 4.45 -2.51 13.08
CA ASN A 101 4.46 -2.73 14.51
C ASN A 101 4.24 -1.45 15.33
N ASP A 102 4.14 -0.27 14.66
CA ASP A 102 3.91 1.05 15.27
C ASP A 102 5.00 1.42 16.31
N ASP A 103 6.24 1.02 16.05
CA ASP A 103 7.38 1.34 16.92
C ASP A 103 8.10 2.64 16.49
N GLY A 104 7.71 3.22 15.36
CA GLY A 104 8.29 4.44 14.78
C GLY A 104 9.61 4.19 14.04
N VAL A 105 10.09 2.94 14.00
CA VAL A 105 11.34 2.54 13.35
C VAL A 105 11.04 1.65 12.16
N ILE A 106 11.42 2.07 10.95
CA ILE A 106 11.23 1.27 9.75
C ILE A 106 12.24 0.13 9.70
N GLN A 107 11.73 -1.09 9.76
CA GLN A 107 12.54 -2.29 9.67
C GLN A 107 12.62 -2.80 8.22
N ASN A 108 13.65 -3.56 7.90
CA ASN A 108 13.85 -4.11 6.55
C ASN A 108 12.62 -4.89 6.01
N ASN A 109 11.92 -5.63 6.87
CA ASN A 109 10.73 -6.39 6.49
C ASN A 109 9.49 -5.51 6.23
N GLU A 110 9.55 -4.23 6.54
CA GLU A 110 8.49 -3.24 6.31
C GLU A 110 8.66 -2.48 4.98
N ILE A 111 9.72 -2.83 4.24
CA ILE A 111 9.93 -2.38 2.87
C ILE A 111 9.43 -3.48 1.92
N ILE A 112 8.45 -3.16 1.09
CA ILE A 112 7.89 -4.08 0.12
C ILE A 112 8.04 -3.52 -1.28
N THR A 113 8.68 -4.28 -2.15
CA THR A 113 8.69 -4.00 -3.59
C THR A 113 7.87 -5.04 -4.32
N LEU A 114 6.98 -4.58 -5.16
CA LEU A 114 6.14 -5.40 -6.02
C LEU A 114 6.60 -5.24 -7.46
N SER A 115 6.87 -6.33 -8.14
CA SER A 115 7.27 -6.33 -9.54
C SER A 115 6.95 -7.64 -10.22
N VAL A 116 7.05 -7.64 -11.56
CA VAL A 116 7.00 -8.84 -12.38
C VAL A 116 8.40 -9.34 -12.70
N SER A 117 8.57 -10.65 -12.71
CA SER A 117 9.82 -11.28 -13.15
C SER A 117 9.58 -12.70 -13.65
N ASN A 118 10.38 -13.16 -14.60
CA ASN A 118 10.37 -14.53 -15.08
C ASN A 118 11.41 -15.36 -14.31
N ILE A 119 10.96 -16.28 -13.46
CA ILE A 119 11.86 -17.09 -12.62
C ILE A 119 12.76 -18.05 -13.42
N ALA A 120 12.35 -18.41 -14.63
CA ALA A 120 13.10 -19.35 -15.47
C ALA A 120 14.24 -18.70 -16.25
N LYS A 121 14.40 -17.38 -16.14
CA LYS A 121 15.39 -16.61 -16.88
C LYS A 121 16.32 -15.86 -15.93
N GLN A 122 17.51 -15.56 -16.45
CA GLN A 122 18.46 -14.71 -15.74
C GLN A 122 17.93 -13.28 -15.67
N ASP A 123 18.23 -12.60 -14.57
CA ASP A 123 17.89 -11.20 -14.39
C ASP A 123 18.53 -10.36 -15.50
N THR A 124 17.72 -9.51 -16.13
CA THR A 124 18.10 -8.65 -17.27
C THR A 124 18.17 -7.20 -16.89
N GLU A 125 17.51 -6.82 -15.80
CA GLU A 125 17.49 -5.50 -15.25
C GLU A 125 17.71 -5.54 -13.75
N THR A 126 18.42 -4.56 -13.24
CA THR A 126 18.56 -4.33 -11.80
C THR A 126 18.17 -2.90 -11.49
N PHE A 127 17.54 -2.70 -10.36
CA PHE A 127 17.29 -1.36 -9.83
C PHE A 127 17.62 -1.32 -8.34
N THR A 128 18.00 -0.16 -7.87
CA THR A 128 18.38 0.07 -6.49
C THR A 128 17.26 0.78 -5.76
N ILE A 129 16.94 0.29 -4.57
CA ILE A 129 16.07 0.96 -3.63
C ILE A 129 16.97 1.52 -2.55
N THR A 130 16.91 2.83 -2.34
CA THR A 130 17.61 3.51 -1.26
C THR A 130 16.58 4.08 -0.29
N PRO A 131 16.28 3.42 0.82
CA PRO A 131 15.47 4.00 1.88
C PRO A 131 16.17 5.23 2.46
N TYR A 132 15.41 6.31 2.59
CA TYR A 132 15.83 7.54 3.26
C TYR A 132 14.88 7.74 4.43
N PHE A 133 15.11 7.06 5.52
CA PHE A 133 14.35 7.18 6.74
C PHE A 133 15.27 7.54 7.89
N ASP A 134 14.77 8.40 8.73
CA ASP A 134 15.31 8.65 10.06
C ASP A 134 14.87 7.46 10.94
N PHE A 135 15.71 6.43 11.02
CA PHE A 135 15.42 5.18 11.72
C PHE A 135 15.50 5.32 13.24
N ASP A 136 16.29 6.28 13.73
CA ASP A 136 16.51 6.50 15.17
C ASP A 136 15.77 7.73 15.71
N ASP A 137 14.99 8.42 14.83
CA ASP A 137 14.17 9.60 15.11
C ASP A 137 14.99 10.79 15.69
N ASP A 138 16.28 10.88 15.32
CA ASP A 138 17.15 11.99 15.73
C ASP A 138 16.92 13.26 14.91
N GLY A 139 16.13 13.19 13.86
CA GLY A 139 15.76 14.29 12.97
C GLY A 139 16.72 14.47 11.80
N GLN A 140 17.69 13.58 11.61
CA GLN A 140 18.61 13.55 10.48
C GLN A 140 18.60 12.16 9.86
N VAL A 141 18.91 12.07 8.58
CA VAL A 141 19.13 10.80 7.88
C VAL A 141 20.61 10.67 7.65
N ASP A 142 21.27 9.84 8.41
CA ASP A 142 22.69 9.66 8.31
C ASP A 142 23.09 8.45 7.42
N SER A 143 24.41 8.21 7.31
CA SER A 143 24.93 7.13 6.46
C SER A 143 24.63 5.71 6.99
N THR A 144 24.21 5.58 8.23
CA THR A 144 23.84 4.29 8.83
C THR A 144 22.39 3.94 8.55
N GLU A 145 21.62 4.94 8.16
CA GLU A 145 20.19 4.84 7.85
C GLU A 145 19.89 4.74 6.35
N THR A 146 20.94 4.81 5.54
CA THR A 146 20.84 4.60 4.08
C THR A 146 21.50 3.29 3.74
N GLN A 147 20.70 2.32 3.32
CA GLN A 147 21.20 1.06 2.79
C GLN A 147 20.62 0.79 1.43
N ASP A 148 21.50 0.60 0.44
CA ASP A 148 21.07 0.25 -0.91
C ASP A 148 20.69 -1.23 -1.00
N TYR A 149 19.55 -1.52 -1.59
CA TYR A 149 19.10 -2.86 -1.93
C TYR A 149 18.99 -3.01 -3.44
N GLU A 150 19.75 -3.94 -4.00
CA GLU A 150 19.66 -4.28 -5.43
C GLU A 150 18.61 -5.36 -5.67
N ILE A 151 17.65 -5.08 -6.55
CA ILE A 151 16.62 -6.04 -6.95
C ILE A 151 16.81 -6.38 -8.42
N GLY A 152 17.06 -7.67 -8.70
CA GLY A 152 17.16 -8.20 -10.04
C GLY A 152 15.83 -8.67 -10.60
N LEU A 153 15.52 -8.30 -11.85
CA LEU A 153 14.32 -8.67 -12.57
C LEU A 153 14.66 -9.29 -13.92
N ALA A 154 13.93 -10.33 -14.30
CA ALA A 154 13.97 -10.92 -15.64
C ALA A 154 12.70 -10.51 -16.41
N LEU A 155 12.79 -9.47 -17.24
CA LEU A 155 11.65 -8.88 -17.93
C LEU A 155 11.43 -9.40 -19.36
N HIS A 156 12.26 -10.33 -19.84
CA HIS A 156 12.13 -10.87 -21.18
C HIS A 156 11.38 -12.20 -21.23
N GLY A 157 10.33 -12.22 -22.02
CA GLY A 157 9.56 -13.41 -22.38
C GLY A 157 8.63 -13.92 -21.29
N PRO A 158 7.35 -13.62 -21.39
CA PRO A 158 6.32 -14.17 -20.52
C PRO A 158 6.33 -15.72 -20.56
N PRO A 159 5.79 -16.41 -19.53
CA PRO A 159 5.03 -15.83 -18.43
C PRO A 159 5.90 -15.25 -17.34
N PHE A 160 5.42 -14.15 -16.76
CA PHE A 160 5.96 -13.59 -15.54
C PHE A 160 5.19 -14.11 -14.32
N ASN A 161 5.80 -13.91 -13.16
CA ASN A 161 5.09 -13.94 -11.88
C ASN A 161 5.16 -12.56 -11.25
N ILE A 162 4.15 -12.19 -10.49
CA ILE A 162 4.25 -11.04 -9.58
C ILE A 162 4.97 -11.54 -8.34
N TYR A 163 6.05 -10.85 -8.00
CA TYR A 163 6.85 -11.10 -6.81
C TYR A 163 6.72 -9.95 -5.84
N GLN A 164 6.70 -10.32 -4.57
CA GLN A 164 7.02 -9.44 -3.47
C GLN A 164 8.50 -9.64 -3.11
N PHE A 165 9.24 -8.56 -3.15
CA PHE A 165 10.62 -8.49 -2.70
C PHE A 165 10.65 -7.75 -1.37
N THR A 166 11.30 -8.33 -0.39
CA THR A 166 11.42 -7.75 0.95
C THR A 166 12.86 -7.91 1.39
N PRO A 167 13.56 -6.85 1.81
CA PRO A 167 14.89 -6.98 2.39
C PRO A 167 14.86 -7.86 3.63
N SER A 168 15.89 -8.68 3.79
CA SER A 168 16.02 -9.56 4.96
C SER A 168 16.27 -8.74 6.22
N LYS A 169 15.69 -9.16 7.33
CA LYS A 169 15.91 -8.51 8.63
C LYS A 169 17.35 -8.59 9.13
N ASN A 170 18.09 -9.63 8.71
CA ASN A 170 19.38 -9.98 9.32
C ASN A 170 20.59 -9.71 8.41
N ASP A 171 20.37 -9.49 7.14
CA ASP A 171 21.42 -9.28 6.15
C ASP A 171 20.89 -8.43 4.99
N SER A 172 21.77 -8.05 4.07
CA SER A 172 21.41 -7.26 2.87
C SER A 172 20.75 -8.11 1.77
N SER A 173 20.36 -9.35 2.04
CA SER A 173 19.74 -10.22 1.06
C SER A 173 18.27 -9.82 0.83
N ILE A 174 17.79 -10.08 -0.39
CA ILE A 174 16.40 -9.85 -0.76
C ILE A 174 15.65 -11.18 -0.75
N VAL A 175 14.58 -11.24 0.02
CA VAL A 175 13.63 -12.35 -0.01
C VAL A 175 12.66 -12.13 -1.17
N LYS A 176 12.57 -13.11 -2.08
CA LYS A 176 11.72 -13.07 -3.28
C LYS A 176 10.58 -14.07 -3.13
N ASN A 177 9.37 -13.60 -2.95
CA ASN A 177 8.17 -14.42 -2.79
C ASN A 177 7.23 -14.26 -4.00
N ALA A 178 6.93 -15.34 -4.69
CA ALA A 178 5.94 -15.32 -5.77
C ALA A 178 4.53 -15.24 -5.19
N VAL A 179 3.81 -14.19 -5.56
CA VAL A 179 2.45 -13.93 -5.09
C VAL A 179 1.41 -14.38 -6.11
N VAL A 180 1.64 -14.06 -7.38
CA VAL A 180 0.75 -14.43 -8.48
C VAL A 180 1.57 -14.97 -9.64
N ARG A 181 1.01 -15.95 -10.34
CA ARG A 181 1.67 -16.63 -11.48
C ARG A 181 0.92 -16.39 -12.79
N ASN A 182 1.60 -16.69 -13.89
CA ASN A 182 1.04 -16.66 -15.23
C ASN A 182 0.57 -15.26 -15.67
N ILE A 183 1.40 -14.27 -15.45
CA ILE A 183 1.21 -12.90 -15.92
C ILE A 183 1.91 -12.72 -17.26
N ASP A 184 1.20 -12.25 -18.25
CA ASP A 184 1.80 -11.91 -19.56
C ASP A 184 2.25 -10.46 -19.61
N ASN A 185 1.56 -9.57 -18.87
CA ASN A 185 1.95 -8.17 -18.76
C ASN A 185 1.41 -7.53 -17.49
N LEU A 186 2.17 -6.58 -16.93
CA LEU A 186 1.75 -5.67 -15.87
C LEU A 186 2.22 -4.27 -16.25
N VAL A 187 1.33 -3.31 -16.17
CA VAL A 187 1.66 -1.88 -16.28
C VAL A 187 1.10 -1.17 -15.09
N ILE A 188 1.93 -0.35 -14.47
CA ILE A 188 1.59 0.50 -13.34
C ILE A 188 1.66 1.94 -13.83
N ARG A 189 0.59 2.71 -13.63
CA ARG A 189 0.52 4.13 -13.95
C ARG A 189 0.27 4.94 -12.71
N TYR A 190 0.87 6.10 -12.66
CA TYR A 190 0.86 7.00 -11.51
C TYR A 190 0.21 8.31 -11.88
N PHE A 191 -0.48 8.91 -10.92
CA PHE A 191 -1.17 10.18 -11.10
C PHE A 191 -0.99 11.06 -9.87
N ASP A 192 -0.88 12.36 -10.10
CA ASP A 192 -0.82 13.39 -9.09
C ASP A 192 -2.21 13.71 -8.48
N LYS A 193 -2.27 14.72 -7.62
CA LYS A 193 -3.53 15.22 -7.01
C LYS A 193 -4.53 15.78 -8.02
N ASN A 194 -4.07 16.26 -9.17
CA ASN A 194 -4.89 16.83 -10.24
C ASN A 194 -5.32 15.75 -11.25
N ASN A 195 -4.98 14.49 -10.98
CA ASN A 195 -5.16 13.38 -11.91
C ASN A 195 -4.32 13.50 -13.19
N SER A 196 -3.21 14.27 -13.14
CA SER A 196 -2.23 14.34 -14.22
C SER A 196 -1.31 13.12 -14.16
N PRO A 197 -0.94 12.53 -15.29
CA PRO A 197 -0.05 11.38 -15.32
C PRO A 197 1.37 11.75 -14.88
N LEU A 198 2.03 10.81 -14.19
CA LEU A 198 3.43 10.89 -13.81
C LEU A 198 4.21 9.80 -14.57
N PRO A 199 5.47 10.05 -14.94
CA PRO A 199 6.23 11.30 -14.81
C PRO A 199 5.74 12.39 -15.78
N GLU A 200 5.95 13.66 -15.43
CA GLU A 200 5.44 14.81 -16.20
C GLU A 200 6.22 15.04 -17.51
N GLU A 201 7.51 14.69 -17.52
CA GLU A 201 8.45 15.00 -18.62
C GLU A 201 8.67 13.82 -19.60
N VAL A 202 7.70 12.94 -19.77
CA VAL A 202 7.82 11.83 -20.73
C VAL A 202 6.87 12.00 -21.92
N SER A 203 7.17 11.26 -23.00
CA SER A 203 6.26 11.14 -24.13
C SER A 203 4.95 10.52 -23.67
N LEU A 204 3.83 11.13 -24.06
CA LEU A 204 2.50 10.62 -23.76
C LEU A 204 1.92 9.87 -24.97
N ASP A 205 1.13 8.84 -24.71
CA ASP A 205 0.38 8.15 -25.74
C ASP A 205 -0.86 8.99 -26.17
N ALA A 206 -1.63 8.46 -27.12
CA ALA A 206 -2.84 9.14 -27.64
C ALA A 206 -3.93 9.35 -26.55
N ASN A 207 -3.84 8.66 -25.41
CA ASN A 207 -4.75 8.78 -24.29
C ASN A 207 -4.19 9.70 -23.17
N GLY A 208 -2.99 10.26 -23.37
CA GLY A 208 -2.34 11.13 -22.40
C GLY A 208 -1.61 10.40 -21.28
N PHE A 209 -1.25 9.14 -21.45
CA PHE A 209 -0.49 8.37 -20.47
C PHE A 209 0.99 8.29 -20.85
N ALA A 210 1.84 8.26 -19.83
CA ALA A 210 3.29 8.06 -20.01
C ALA A 210 3.58 6.77 -20.78
N ILE A 211 4.42 6.87 -21.80
CA ILE A 211 4.83 5.72 -22.62
C ILE A 211 5.98 4.99 -21.90
N PRO A 212 5.85 3.69 -21.58
CA PRO A 212 6.95 2.91 -21.02
C PRO A 212 8.16 2.80 -21.97
N PRO A 213 9.39 2.56 -21.44
CA PRO A 213 9.70 2.45 -20.00
C PRO A 213 9.88 3.84 -19.34
N TYR A 214 9.48 3.94 -18.08
CA TYR A 214 9.72 5.14 -17.28
C TYR A 214 10.03 4.79 -15.83
N ILE A 215 10.77 5.68 -15.17
CA ILE A 215 11.07 5.61 -13.74
C ILE A 215 10.74 6.97 -13.15
N LEU A 216 10.04 6.99 -12.01
CA LEU A 216 9.72 8.23 -11.34
C LEU A 216 10.92 8.77 -10.58
N SER A 217 11.15 10.07 -10.69
CA SER A 217 12.11 10.79 -9.87
C SER A 217 11.65 10.88 -8.41
N LYS A 218 12.57 11.16 -7.49
CA LYS A 218 12.25 11.34 -6.06
C LYS A 218 11.17 12.41 -5.83
N ALA A 219 11.19 13.49 -6.60
CA ALA A 219 10.20 14.54 -6.53
C ALA A 219 8.80 14.04 -6.96
N GLU A 220 8.73 13.25 -8.03
CA GLU A 220 7.48 12.69 -8.54
C GLU A 220 6.91 11.60 -7.63
N LEU A 221 7.77 10.82 -6.93
CA LEU A 221 7.31 9.85 -5.94
C LEU A 221 6.46 10.50 -4.84
N SER A 222 6.83 11.70 -4.42
CA SER A 222 6.07 12.46 -3.40
C SER A 222 4.72 12.98 -3.92
N GLN A 223 4.57 13.09 -5.24
CA GLN A 223 3.35 13.58 -5.89
C GLN A 223 2.32 12.48 -6.15
N ILE A 224 2.67 11.20 -6.03
CA ILE A 224 1.75 10.09 -6.28
C ILE A 224 0.54 10.20 -5.36
N ARG A 225 -0.66 10.20 -5.96
CA ARG A 225 -1.95 10.20 -5.24
C ARG A 225 -2.87 9.08 -5.66
N LYS A 226 -2.69 8.60 -6.88
CA LYS A 226 -3.48 7.52 -7.45
C LYS A 226 -2.57 6.62 -8.29
N ILE A 227 -2.81 5.33 -8.21
CA ILE A 227 -2.07 4.31 -8.96
C ILE A 227 -3.08 3.45 -9.69
N GLU A 228 -2.84 3.22 -10.96
CA GLU A 228 -3.63 2.37 -11.81
C GLU A 228 -2.80 1.14 -12.22
N PHE A 229 -3.38 -0.04 -12.07
CA PHE A 229 -2.79 -1.30 -12.48
C PHE A 229 -3.54 -1.86 -13.68
N GLU A 230 -2.82 -2.26 -14.69
CA GLU A 230 -3.33 -3.03 -15.84
C GLU A 230 -2.55 -4.33 -15.95
N ILE A 231 -3.25 -5.45 -15.92
CA ILE A 231 -2.64 -6.78 -15.87
C ILE A 231 -3.27 -7.65 -16.95
N ILE A 232 -2.45 -8.36 -17.73
CA ILE A 232 -2.88 -9.47 -18.55
C ILE A 232 -2.44 -10.76 -17.87
N VAL A 233 -3.41 -11.59 -17.54
CA VAL A 233 -3.20 -12.94 -16.97
C VAL A 233 -3.50 -13.95 -18.03
N ARG A 234 -2.67 -14.98 -18.15
CA ARG A 234 -2.90 -16.08 -19.06
C ARG A 234 -3.24 -17.40 -18.34
N SER A 235 -3.84 -18.32 -19.04
CA SER A 235 -4.04 -19.68 -18.55
C SER A 235 -2.70 -20.38 -18.28
N SER A 236 -2.68 -21.31 -17.31
CA SER A 236 -1.47 -22.12 -17.02
C SER A 236 -1.08 -23.02 -18.18
N ASP A 237 -2.07 -23.53 -18.89
CA ASP A 237 -1.92 -24.48 -19.96
C ASP A 237 -2.52 -23.95 -21.26
N GLU A 238 -2.02 -24.48 -22.36
CA GLU A 238 -2.60 -24.23 -23.68
C GLU A 238 -3.99 -24.84 -23.79
N ASP A 239 -4.85 -24.22 -24.60
CA ASP A 239 -6.15 -24.82 -24.92
C ASP A 239 -5.96 -26.20 -25.57
N PRO A 240 -6.63 -27.24 -25.07
CA PRO A 240 -6.54 -28.57 -25.64
C PRO A 240 -7.08 -28.65 -27.07
N ASN A 241 -7.83 -27.67 -27.53
CA ASN A 241 -8.23 -27.56 -28.94
C ASN A 241 -7.09 -26.96 -29.75
N GLU A 242 -6.45 -27.77 -30.58
CA GLU A 242 -5.33 -27.37 -31.42
C GLU A 242 -5.66 -26.29 -32.47
N SER A 243 -6.94 -26.11 -32.78
CA SER A 243 -7.39 -25.05 -33.67
C SER A 243 -7.68 -23.73 -32.97
N PHE A 244 -7.61 -23.68 -31.62
CA PHE A 244 -7.76 -22.43 -30.89
C PHE A 244 -6.46 -21.62 -31.00
N VAL A 245 -6.62 -20.35 -31.34
CA VAL A 245 -5.55 -19.33 -31.32
C VAL A 245 -6.12 -18.08 -30.69
N ASP A 246 -5.49 -17.62 -29.63
CA ASP A 246 -5.77 -16.31 -29.09
C ASP A 246 -5.17 -15.25 -30.03
N SER A 247 -6.04 -14.56 -30.75
CA SER A 247 -5.70 -13.43 -31.61
C SER A 247 -6.15 -12.10 -31.01
N GLY A 248 -6.40 -12.07 -29.70
CA GLY A 248 -6.82 -10.89 -29.00
C GLY A 248 -5.76 -9.79 -29.04
N THR A 249 -6.20 -8.56 -29.27
CA THR A 249 -5.37 -7.37 -29.07
C THR A 249 -5.76 -6.73 -27.76
N TYR A 250 -4.84 -6.70 -26.82
CA TYR A 250 -5.05 -6.11 -25.51
C TYR A 250 -4.41 -4.73 -25.49
N LEU A 251 -5.25 -3.70 -25.31
CA LEU A 251 -4.82 -2.30 -25.22
C LEU A 251 -4.29 -2.03 -23.80
N ILE A 252 -3.06 -2.38 -23.56
CA ILE A 252 -2.36 -2.13 -22.31
C ILE A 252 -1.04 -1.47 -22.67
N GLY A 253 -0.63 -0.46 -21.90
CA GLY A 253 0.70 0.11 -22.05
C GLY A 253 1.70 -1.01 -21.79
N SER A 254 2.67 -1.25 -22.67
CA SER A 254 3.35 -2.53 -22.65
C SER A 254 4.80 -2.45 -22.23
N ILE A 255 5.21 -3.28 -21.26
CA ILE A 255 6.61 -3.70 -21.11
C ILE A 255 7.10 -4.31 -22.44
N ALA A 256 6.22 -4.97 -23.18
CA ALA A 256 6.49 -5.54 -24.49
C ALA A 256 6.33 -4.54 -25.66
N ALA A 257 5.92 -3.30 -25.44
CA ALA A 257 5.84 -2.28 -26.49
C ALA A 257 7.19 -1.87 -27.08
N GLN A 258 8.29 -2.32 -26.50
CA GLN A 258 9.58 -2.32 -27.21
C GLN A 258 9.53 -3.18 -28.49
N SER A 259 8.54 -4.03 -28.67
CA SER A 259 8.35 -4.89 -29.86
C SER A 259 7.09 -4.60 -30.67
N GLY A 260 6.32 -3.57 -30.35
CA GLY A 260 5.33 -3.00 -31.29
C GLY A 260 4.01 -3.72 -31.44
N SER A 261 3.66 -4.79 -30.71
CA SER A 261 2.31 -5.35 -30.74
C SER A 261 1.96 -6.14 -29.49
N ASN A 262 0.88 -5.76 -28.85
CA ASN A 262 0.18 -6.55 -27.82
C ASN A 262 -0.70 -7.64 -28.48
N SER A 263 -0.36 -8.11 -29.65
CA SER A 263 -1.06 -9.19 -30.33
C SER A 263 -0.38 -10.51 -30.04
N TYR A 264 -1.14 -11.40 -29.45
CA TYR A 264 -0.73 -12.77 -29.19
C TYR A 264 -1.20 -13.65 -30.34
N SER A 265 -0.47 -14.72 -30.60
CA SER A 265 -0.84 -15.71 -31.62
C SER A 265 -0.40 -17.07 -31.09
N ASP A 266 -1.00 -17.48 -29.99
CA ASP A 266 -0.73 -18.74 -29.32
C ASP A 266 -2.04 -19.37 -28.79
N ARG A 267 -1.92 -20.48 -28.09
CA ARG A 267 -3.06 -21.26 -27.61
C ARG A 267 -3.41 -21.00 -26.14
N TYR A 268 -2.87 -19.96 -25.53
CA TYR A 268 -3.22 -19.57 -24.17
C TYR A 268 -4.43 -18.65 -24.15
N HIS A 269 -5.34 -18.87 -23.23
CA HIS A 269 -6.42 -17.92 -22.94
C HIS A 269 -5.88 -16.78 -22.11
N ARG A 270 -6.37 -15.55 -22.35
CA ARG A 270 -5.99 -14.35 -21.63
C ARG A 270 -7.19 -13.60 -21.09
N SER A 271 -6.98 -12.91 -19.99
CA SER A 271 -7.94 -11.98 -19.42
C SER A 271 -7.23 -10.71 -18.99
N PHE A 272 -7.90 -9.61 -19.23
CA PHE A 272 -7.44 -8.28 -18.83
C PHE A 272 -8.11 -7.86 -17.53
N PHE A 273 -7.32 -7.38 -16.59
CA PHE A 273 -7.78 -6.84 -15.33
C PHE A 273 -7.21 -5.44 -15.15
N LYS A 274 -8.08 -4.56 -14.64
CA LYS A 274 -7.71 -3.17 -14.34
C LYS A 274 -8.21 -2.81 -12.97
N ALA A 275 -7.38 -2.11 -12.20
CA ALA A 275 -7.77 -1.55 -10.91
C ALA A 275 -7.12 -0.20 -10.69
N VAL A 276 -7.76 0.58 -9.84
CA VAL A 276 -7.26 1.85 -9.36
C VAL A 276 -7.17 1.77 -7.84
N SER A 277 -6.04 2.16 -7.30
CA SER A 277 -5.81 2.22 -5.87
C SER A 277 -5.22 3.56 -5.47
N SER A 278 -5.60 4.04 -4.31
CA SER A 278 -5.02 5.23 -3.71
C SER A 278 -4.51 4.89 -2.32
N PRO A 279 -3.29 5.29 -1.97
CA PRO A 279 -2.77 5.10 -0.64
C PRO A 279 -3.64 5.82 0.39
N ARG A 280 -4.10 5.09 1.41
CA ARG A 280 -5.00 5.66 2.42
C ARG A 280 -4.30 6.70 3.30
N ASN A 281 -3.00 6.53 3.49
CA ASN A 281 -2.22 7.33 4.42
C ASN A 281 -1.60 8.59 3.78
N LEU A 282 -1.85 8.83 2.49
CA LEU A 282 -1.39 10.06 1.82
C LEU A 282 -2.10 11.31 2.32
N VAL A 283 -3.31 11.18 2.83
CA VAL A 283 -4.11 12.32 3.30
C VAL A 283 -3.44 13.04 4.46
N THR A 284 -2.87 12.29 5.40
CA THR A 284 -2.05 12.86 6.48
C THR A 284 -0.66 13.30 6.02
N ALA A 285 -0.14 12.65 4.98
CA ALA A 285 1.21 12.85 4.46
C ALA A 285 1.40 14.14 3.67
N SER A 286 0.40 14.59 2.96
CA SER A 286 0.52 15.79 2.12
C SER A 286 0.63 17.07 2.93
N PHE A 287 0.19 17.06 4.18
CA PHE A 287 0.02 18.27 4.95
C PHE A 287 0.80 18.26 6.28
N GLY A 288 1.60 17.24 6.52
CA GLY A 288 2.52 17.17 7.63
C GLY A 288 1.84 17.31 8.99
N LYS A 289 2.53 17.90 9.90
CA LYS A 289 2.08 18.15 11.26
C LYS A 289 2.32 19.59 11.65
N ILE A 290 1.57 20.06 12.63
CA ILE A 290 1.88 21.32 13.30
C ILE A 290 2.95 20.98 14.35
N LEU A 291 4.13 21.57 14.22
CA LEU A 291 5.13 21.60 15.28
C LEU A 291 4.86 22.79 16.18
N LEU A 292 4.83 22.57 17.48
CA LEU A 292 4.65 23.63 18.46
C LEU A 292 5.92 23.76 19.30
N SER A 293 6.32 24.99 19.54
CA SER A 293 7.37 25.33 20.51
C SER A 293 6.95 26.54 21.31
N ALA A 294 7.40 26.61 22.53
CA ALA A 294 7.19 27.79 23.41
C ALA A 294 8.54 28.26 23.92
N ASN A 295 8.79 29.56 23.79
CA ASN A 295 10.04 30.16 24.28
C ASN A 295 9.76 31.49 24.98
N PRO A 296 10.10 31.65 26.29
CA PRO A 296 10.69 30.63 27.15
C PRO A 296 9.69 29.56 27.59
N ASN A 297 10.19 28.33 27.81
CA ASN A 297 9.48 27.24 28.48
C ASN A 297 10.50 26.45 29.33
N PRO A 298 10.44 26.45 30.66
CA PRO A 298 9.41 27.05 31.50
C PRO A 298 9.39 28.61 31.51
N ILE A 299 8.24 29.19 31.86
CA ILE A 299 8.12 30.61 32.09
C ILE A 299 8.50 30.87 33.54
N ASN A 300 9.57 31.66 33.77
CA ASN A 300 10.06 31.97 35.09
C ASN A 300 9.55 33.33 35.57
N CYS A 301 9.15 33.42 36.83
CA CYS A 301 8.82 34.71 37.44
C CYS A 301 10.05 35.66 37.38
N PRO A 302 9.89 36.95 37.06
CA PRO A 302 8.65 37.72 36.90
C PRO A 302 8.12 37.76 35.44
N GLN A 303 8.63 36.96 34.53
CA GLN A 303 8.10 36.91 33.18
C GLN A 303 6.66 36.39 33.22
N SER A 304 5.78 37.04 32.48
CA SER A 304 4.36 36.66 32.43
C SER A 304 3.91 36.26 31.02
N LYS A 305 4.85 36.12 30.09
CA LYS A 305 4.55 35.80 28.70
C LYS A 305 5.57 34.84 28.09
N THR A 306 5.09 33.96 27.24
CA THR A 306 5.90 33.16 26.32
C THR A 306 5.36 33.32 24.91
N ILE A 307 6.25 33.20 23.93
CA ILE A 307 5.86 33.15 22.53
C ILE A 307 5.72 31.66 22.16
N VAL A 308 4.56 31.33 21.67
CA VAL A 308 4.27 30.00 21.12
C VAL A 308 4.35 30.10 19.60
N THR A 309 5.26 29.35 19.02
CA THR A 309 5.43 29.25 17.57
C THR A 309 4.77 27.97 17.09
N ALA A 310 3.97 28.06 16.05
CA ALA A 310 3.42 26.93 15.32
C ALA A 310 4.05 26.92 13.93
N SER A 311 4.71 25.84 13.60
CA SER A 311 5.27 25.58 12.26
C SER A 311 4.48 24.44 11.62
N LEU A 312 3.95 24.66 10.42
CA LEU A 312 3.33 23.61 9.62
C LEU A 312 4.40 23.06 8.69
N VAL A 313 4.74 21.81 8.89
CA VAL A 313 5.72 21.11 8.05
C VAL A 313 5.06 19.99 7.28
N ASN A 314 5.56 19.72 6.07
CA ASN A 314 5.20 18.52 5.33
C ASN A 314 5.88 17.30 5.97
N LEU A 315 5.65 16.12 5.43
CA LEU A 315 6.26 14.88 5.95
C LEU A 315 7.78 14.83 5.78
N GLU A 316 8.30 15.61 4.85
CA GLU A 316 9.74 15.71 4.59
C GLU A 316 10.41 16.70 5.55
N GLY A 317 9.63 17.33 6.45
CA GLY A 317 10.12 18.33 7.39
C GLY A 317 10.23 19.74 6.81
N ASP A 318 9.87 19.93 5.54
CA ASP A 318 9.89 21.25 4.90
C ASP A 318 8.70 22.07 5.36
N GLN A 319 8.92 23.37 5.56
CA GLN A 319 7.86 24.27 5.89
C GLN A 319 6.84 24.40 4.75
N VAL A 320 5.58 24.14 5.08
CA VAL A 320 4.47 24.29 4.14
C VAL A 320 4.11 25.77 4.11
N SER A 321 4.43 26.46 3.03
CA SER A 321 3.98 27.83 2.84
C SER A 321 2.49 27.82 2.51
N ASP A 322 1.73 28.70 3.10
CA ASP A 322 0.79 29.66 2.55
C ASP A 322 -0.57 29.69 3.21
N GLU A 323 -0.88 30.90 3.69
CA GLU A 323 -2.23 31.48 3.96
C GLU A 323 -3.22 30.62 4.76
N LEU A 324 -2.75 29.55 5.43
CA LEU A 324 -3.61 28.76 6.29
C LEU A 324 -3.78 29.43 7.66
N GLU A 325 -5.01 29.50 8.12
CA GLU A 325 -5.35 30.01 9.44
C GLU A 325 -5.07 28.95 10.51
N VAL A 326 -4.22 29.27 11.46
CA VAL A 326 -3.95 28.45 12.65
C VAL A 326 -4.74 29.00 13.83
N LYS A 327 -5.51 28.13 14.48
CA LYS A 327 -6.29 28.44 15.70
C LYS A 327 -5.53 27.92 16.90
N PHE A 328 -5.27 28.83 17.86
CA PHE A 328 -4.61 28.53 19.11
C PHE A 328 -5.61 28.46 20.26
N ASN A 329 -5.37 27.55 21.19
CA ASN A 329 -6.14 27.47 22.43
C ASN A 329 -5.21 27.07 23.59
N ALA A 330 -5.54 27.47 24.80
CA ALA A 330 -4.82 27.09 26.01
C ALA A 330 -5.82 26.67 27.09
N SER A 331 -5.45 25.67 27.88
CA SER A 331 -6.24 25.21 29.01
C SER A 331 -6.17 26.16 30.21
N GLY A 332 -5.18 27.07 30.25
CA GLY A 332 -4.98 28.09 31.25
C GLY A 332 -4.12 29.22 30.71
N GLY A 333 -4.29 30.44 31.30
CA GLY A 333 -3.68 31.64 30.76
C GLY A 333 -4.49 32.24 29.60
N GLU A 334 -3.98 33.32 29.03
CA GLU A 334 -4.63 34.02 27.92
C GLU A 334 -3.75 33.95 26.65
N ILE A 335 -4.32 33.48 25.55
CA ILE A 335 -3.68 33.46 24.24
C ILE A 335 -4.16 34.63 23.39
N SER A 336 -3.20 35.35 22.79
CA SER A 336 -3.48 36.45 21.87
C SER A 336 -2.38 36.60 20.82
N PRO A 337 -2.70 36.58 19.51
CA PRO A 337 -4.02 36.30 18.92
C PRO A 337 -4.42 34.80 19.02
N LYS A 338 -5.73 34.54 19.06
CA LYS A 338 -6.27 33.17 19.04
C LYS A 338 -6.23 32.52 17.66
N THR A 339 -6.13 33.35 16.64
CA THR A 339 -5.99 32.91 15.24
C THR A 339 -4.95 33.74 14.55
N ALA A 340 -4.10 33.09 13.76
CA ALA A 340 -3.08 33.78 12.99
C ALA A 340 -2.85 33.03 11.67
N LEU A 341 -2.51 33.76 10.60
CA LEU A 341 -2.15 33.20 9.32
C LEU A 341 -0.71 32.73 9.33
N LEU A 342 -0.45 31.62 8.66
CA LEU A 342 0.90 31.15 8.39
C LEU A 342 1.60 32.11 7.43
N PHE A 343 2.83 32.43 7.77
CA PHE A 343 3.74 33.15 6.88
C PHE A 343 5.03 32.35 6.75
N ARG A 344 5.34 31.87 5.54
CA ARG A 344 6.47 30.97 5.28
C ARG A 344 6.44 29.70 6.17
N GLY A 345 5.25 29.15 6.35
CA GLY A 345 5.05 27.93 7.15
C GLY A 345 5.05 28.12 8.66
N GLU A 346 5.21 29.35 9.18
CA GLU A 346 5.23 29.63 10.61
C GLU A 346 4.24 30.71 10.99
N THR A 347 3.77 30.62 12.22
CA THR A 347 3.00 31.69 12.86
C THR A 347 3.22 31.65 14.35
N THR A 348 2.99 32.78 15.01
CA THR A 348 3.23 32.93 16.44
C THR A 348 2.02 33.51 17.19
N THR A 349 1.89 33.12 18.44
CA THR A 349 0.95 33.73 19.39
C THR A 349 1.64 33.94 20.73
N ALA A 350 1.13 34.81 21.54
CA ALA A 350 1.62 35.01 22.90
C ALA A 350 0.68 34.35 23.90
N LEU A 351 1.22 33.51 24.78
CA LEU A 351 0.55 33.04 25.98
C LEU A 351 0.91 33.96 27.14
N SER A 352 -0.06 34.60 27.71
CA SER A 352 0.09 35.45 28.92
C SER A 352 -0.40 34.66 30.14
N TYR A 353 0.35 34.76 31.22
CA TYR A 353 0.04 34.13 32.50
C TYR A 353 -0.11 35.14 33.62
N ASP A 354 -1.15 34.94 34.39
CA ASP A 354 -1.36 35.71 35.63
C ASP A 354 -0.82 34.89 36.80
N TRP A 355 0.25 35.40 37.45
CA TRP A 355 0.87 34.78 38.61
C TRP A 355 -0.03 34.69 39.86
N ALA A 356 -1.17 35.34 39.84
CA ALA A 356 -2.21 35.13 40.87
C ALA A 356 -2.96 33.80 40.69
N SER A 357 -2.78 33.14 39.54
CA SER A 357 -3.37 31.83 39.26
C SER A 357 -2.59 30.71 39.93
N SER A 358 -3.29 29.66 40.37
CA SER A 358 -2.67 28.46 40.94
C SER A 358 -2.26 27.43 39.91
N ILE A 359 -2.38 27.74 38.59
CA ILE A 359 -2.07 26.84 37.52
C ILE A 359 -0.55 26.80 37.32
N LEU A 360 0.05 25.60 37.45
CA LEU A 360 1.50 25.42 37.27
C LEU A 360 1.85 24.94 35.87
N THR A 361 0.92 24.37 35.15
CA THR A 361 1.10 23.88 33.79
C THR A 361 -0.16 24.12 33.00
N THR A 362 -0.01 24.61 31.78
CA THR A 362 -1.10 24.75 30.82
C THR A 362 -0.77 24.00 29.55
N THR A 363 -1.78 23.44 28.89
CA THR A 363 -1.63 22.83 27.58
C THR A 363 -2.01 23.86 26.53
N VAL A 364 -1.05 24.18 25.66
CA VAL A 364 -1.31 25.02 24.49
C VAL A 364 -1.48 24.11 23.28
N SER A 365 -2.56 24.29 22.54
CA SER A 365 -2.87 23.56 21.33
C SER A 365 -2.98 24.50 20.15
N ALA A 366 -2.61 23.97 18.99
CA ALA A 366 -2.83 24.61 17.70
C ALA A 366 -3.54 23.66 16.76
N SER A 367 -4.44 24.21 15.95
CA SER A 367 -5.16 23.45 14.94
C SER A 367 -5.32 24.29 13.67
N THR A 368 -5.29 23.62 12.52
CA THR A 368 -5.65 24.21 11.23
C THR A 368 -6.58 23.27 10.49
N GLN A 369 -7.34 23.81 9.54
CA GLN A 369 -8.18 23.03 8.65
C GLN A 369 -7.64 23.14 7.24
N ILE A 370 -7.52 22.01 6.58
CA ILE A 370 -7.09 21.91 5.21
C ILE A 370 -8.20 21.25 4.41
N GLU A 371 -8.53 21.84 3.27
CA GLU A 371 -9.46 21.24 2.33
C GLU A 371 -8.73 20.25 1.45
N PHE A 372 -9.15 19.00 1.51
CA PHE A 372 -8.62 17.93 0.66
C PHE A 372 -9.79 17.13 0.08
N GLU A 373 -9.84 17.04 -1.26
CA GLU A 373 -10.92 16.36 -1.99
C GLU A 373 -12.34 16.78 -1.55
N GLY A 374 -12.52 18.07 -1.26
CA GLY A 374 -13.79 18.61 -0.80
C GLY A 374 -14.15 18.27 0.66
N LYS A 375 -13.19 17.74 1.43
CA LYS A 375 -13.33 17.46 2.86
C LYS A 375 -12.38 18.33 3.65
N ASN A 376 -12.89 18.91 4.74
CA ASN A 376 -12.06 19.62 5.70
C ASN A 376 -11.41 18.63 6.66
N ILE A 377 -10.08 18.58 6.64
CA ILE A 377 -9.26 17.76 7.54
C ILE A 377 -8.66 18.69 8.58
N ALA A 378 -8.86 18.38 9.85
CA ALA A 378 -8.25 19.12 10.94
C ALA A 378 -6.91 18.50 11.31
N ILE A 379 -5.85 19.32 11.31
CA ILE A 379 -4.54 18.96 11.87
C ILE A 379 -4.45 19.62 13.24
N TYR A 380 -3.97 18.87 14.21
CA TYR A 380 -3.92 19.28 15.61
C TYR A 380 -2.62 18.87 16.26
N ASN A 381 -2.07 19.73 17.11
CA ASN A 381 -0.97 19.40 18.02
C ASN A 381 -1.12 20.20 19.33
N ALA A 382 -0.52 19.69 20.40
CA ALA A 382 -0.55 20.32 21.71
C ALA A 382 0.77 20.09 22.46
N ILE A 383 1.22 21.12 23.18
CA ILE A 383 2.41 21.03 24.05
C ILE A 383 2.08 21.53 25.46
N PRO A 384 2.71 20.97 26.50
CA PRO A 384 2.68 21.52 27.83
C PRO A 384 3.57 22.77 27.93
N VAL A 385 3.10 23.81 28.59
CA VAL A 385 3.88 24.97 28.98
C VAL A 385 3.85 25.07 30.50
N THR A 386 5.01 25.06 31.11
CA THR A 386 5.17 25.05 32.56
C THR A 386 5.46 26.46 33.09
N PHE A 387 4.86 26.80 34.18
CA PHE A 387 5.13 28.02 34.91
C PHE A 387 5.96 27.67 36.12
N ASP A 388 7.22 28.06 36.11
CA ASP A 388 8.13 27.83 37.22
C ASP A 388 8.20 29.07 38.09
N GLY A 389 7.25 29.17 39.01
CA GLY A 389 7.30 30.10 40.11
C GLY A 389 8.11 29.49 41.24
N HIS A 390 9.43 29.51 41.13
CA HIS A 390 10.23 29.24 42.31
C HIS A 390 9.91 30.26 43.39
N PHE A 391 9.11 29.84 44.34
CA PHE A 391 9.03 30.48 45.66
C PHE A 391 10.33 30.17 46.43
N LEU A 392 11.47 30.55 45.87
CA LEU A 392 12.64 30.81 46.68
C LEU A 392 12.45 32.21 47.24
N ASP A 393 11.58 32.28 48.22
CA ASP A 393 11.48 33.46 49.05
C ASP A 393 12.76 33.48 49.88
N ASP A 394 13.68 34.34 49.47
CA ASP A 394 14.78 34.73 50.29
C ASP A 394 14.19 35.72 51.29
N PHE A 395 13.58 35.16 52.35
CA PHE A 395 12.96 35.95 53.45
C PHE A 395 13.91 36.96 54.07
N ASP A 396 15.22 36.80 53.88
CA ASP A 396 16.24 37.75 54.36
C ASP A 396 16.39 39.01 53.49
N ALA A 397 15.88 39.00 52.24
CA ALA A 397 16.02 40.10 51.29
C ALA A 397 14.78 41.04 51.20
N GLY A 398 13.73 40.74 51.94
CA GLY A 398 12.45 41.49 51.91
C GLY A 398 11.58 41.08 50.70
N LEU A 399 10.26 41.31 50.84
CA LEU A 399 9.30 40.99 49.79
C LEU A 399 9.60 41.73 48.49
N LYS A 400 9.68 41.01 47.38
CA LYS A 400 9.83 41.62 46.05
C LYS A 400 8.58 42.45 45.69
N PRO A 401 8.73 43.51 44.90
CA PRO A 401 7.56 44.33 44.47
C PRO A 401 6.51 43.43 43.78
N GLY A 402 5.32 43.44 44.34
CA GLY A 402 4.19 42.64 43.83
C GLY A 402 3.73 41.51 44.77
N TRP A 403 4.45 41.24 45.83
CA TRP A 403 4.00 40.33 46.86
C TRP A 403 3.15 41.04 47.91
N ILE A 404 2.02 40.45 48.28
CA ILE A 404 1.17 40.91 49.36
C ILE A 404 1.50 40.08 50.59
N GLU A 405 1.97 40.72 51.64
CA GLU A 405 2.19 40.09 52.93
C GLU A 405 0.86 39.64 53.53
N HIS A 406 0.54 38.37 53.44
CA HIS A 406 -0.54 37.84 54.26
C HIS A 406 -0.05 37.66 55.68
N THR A 407 -0.13 38.71 56.46
CA THR A 407 0.03 38.58 57.88
C THR A 407 -1.06 37.68 58.44
N LYS A 408 -0.66 36.46 58.87
CA LYS A 408 -1.51 35.66 59.73
C LYS A 408 -1.87 36.51 60.97
N SER A 409 -3.08 37.00 61.04
CA SER A 409 -3.62 37.47 62.31
C SER A 409 -3.64 36.25 63.23
N SER A 410 -2.76 36.23 64.22
CA SER A 410 -2.87 35.31 65.35
C SER A 410 -4.23 35.43 65.95
N PRO A 411 -5.02 34.40 66.18
CA PRO A 411 -6.20 34.51 66.98
C PRO A 411 -5.75 34.89 68.40
N GLY A 412 -6.15 36.06 68.82
CA GLY A 412 -5.87 36.53 70.16
C GLY A 412 -6.38 35.56 71.18
N SER A 413 -5.54 35.41 72.21
CA SER A 413 -5.84 34.80 73.49
C SER A 413 -7.03 35.47 74.19
#